data_5dbc947337ca369237647084c3eab356
#
_entry.id   5dbc947337ca369237647084c3eab356
#
_cell.length_a   1.000
_cell.length_b   1.000
_cell.length_c   1.000
_cell.angle_alpha   90.00
_cell.angle_beta   90.00
_cell.angle_gamma   90.00
#
_symmetry.space_group_name_H-M   'P 1'
#
loop_
_entity.id
_entity.type
_entity.pdbx_description
1 polymer ?
#
loop_
_entity_poly.entity_id
_entity_poly.type
_entity_poly.pdbx_seq_one_letter_code
_entity_poly.pdbx_strand_id
1 'polypeptide(L)'
;MTPPTRQPPIINAPWPVAGFALVLVVAHLLISLLPTRLQNAVFYFGALFPERFWSSSEAPSLAGLPPYSNAFEAFLPMVASAFIHADWMHVILNAAFLVALAKPLLELMRTIWPGREPGASVLLLALFLFAQVASSLTFLALSFPDGGPAVGASGGISGLLAAVLLIREGPGRWLLSQRFLVASSLFVIANAVFAFIGPSLLGANIAWQAHLGGYVGGALSMRMVLWRMQLRRA
;
A
#
# COMPACT_ATOMS: atom_id res chain seq x y z
N MET A 1 -41.39 -10.68 -24.65
CA MET A 1 -40.01 -11.23 -24.48
C MET A 1 -39.21 -10.21 -23.72
N THR A 2 -38.88 -10.45 -22.47
CA THR A 2 -37.97 -9.63 -21.70
C THR A 2 -36.55 -9.84 -22.24
N PRO A 3 -35.79 -8.79 -22.54
CA PRO A 3 -34.40 -8.95 -23.00
C PRO A 3 -33.57 -9.68 -21.94
N PRO A 4 -32.63 -10.54 -22.35
CA PRO A 4 -31.80 -11.27 -21.41
C PRO A 4 -31.01 -10.26 -20.54
N THR A 5 -31.19 -10.36 -19.24
CA THR A 5 -30.41 -9.60 -18.28
C THR A 5 -28.95 -10.01 -18.43
N ARG A 6 -28.11 -9.13 -18.99
CA ARG A 6 -26.66 -9.34 -19.03
C ARG A 6 -26.17 -9.54 -17.58
N GLN A 7 -25.69 -10.72 -17.29
CA GLN A 7 -25.01 -10.96 -16.01
C GLN A 7 -23.81 -9.99 -15.91
N PRO A 8 -23.63 -9.30 -14.78
CA PRO A 8 -22.47 -8.44 -14.62
C PRO A 8 -21.20 -9.29 -14.75
N PRO A 9 -20.11 -8.72 -15.31
CA PRO A 9 -18.85 -9.45 -15.45
C PRO A 9 -18.34 -9.89 -14.06
N ILE A 10 -17.70 -11.06 -14.01
CA ILE A 10 -17.18 -11.68 -12.78
C ILE A 10 -16.25 -10.70 -12.01
N ILE A 11 -15.50 -9.88 -12.76
CA ILE A 11 -14.70 -8.78 -12.19
C ILE A 11 -15.35 -7.45 -12.62
N ASN A 12 -16.25 -6.95 -11.79
CA ASN A 12 -16.86 -5.63 -11.98
C ASN A 12 -16.01 -4.53 -11.33
N ALA A 13 -14.76 -4.39 -11.80
CA ALA A 13 -13.84 -3.33 -11.36
C ALA A 13 -13.75 -2.23 -12.43
N PRO A 14 -13.77 -0.94 -12.04
CA PRO A 14 -13.47 0.14 -12.97
C PRO A 14 -12.08 -0.04 -13.57
N TRP A 15 -11.94 0.27 -14.87
CA TRP A 15 -10.69 0.05 -15.60
C TRP A 15 -9.42 0.64 -14.93
N PRO A 16 -9.45 1.85 -14.25
CA PRO A 16 -8.25 2.34 -13.56
C PRO A 16 -7.83 1.45 -12.40
N VAL A 17 -8.80 0.87 -11.67
CA VAL A 17 -8.54 -0.05 -10.55
C VAL A 17 -8.01 -1.38 -11.08
N ALA A 18 -8.65 -1.94 -12.12
CA ALA A 18 -8.21 -3.17 -12.76
C ALA A 18 -6.80 -3.00 -13.38
N GLY A 19 -6.55 -1.86 -14.03
CA GLY A 19 -5.25 -1.52 -14.61
C GLY A 19 -4.15 -1.43 -13.53
N PHE A 20 -4.44 -0.83 -12.37
CA PHE A 20 -3.47 -0.75 -11.29
C PHE A 20 -3.15 -2.14 -10.71
N ALA A 21 -4.17 -2.99 -10.48
CA ALA A 21 -3.94 -4.35 -10.02
C ALA A 21 -3.14 -5.18 -11.06
N LEU A 22 -3.45 -4.99 -12.36
CA LEU A 22 -2.71 -5.64 -13.45
C LEU A 22 -1.25 -5.20 -13.47
N VAL A 23 -0.93 -3.93 -13.21
CA VAL A 23 0.45 -3.45 -13.13
C VAL A 23 1.25 -4.21 -12.06
N LEU A 24 0.67 -4.48 -10.88
CA LEU A 24 1.35 -5.28 -9.84
C LEU A 24 1.66 -6.70 -10.32
N VAL A 25 0.67 -7.36 -10.93
CA VAL A 25 0.81 -8.75 -11.42
C VAL A 25 1.80 -8.82 -12.58
N VAL A 26 1.74 -7.90 -13.53
CA VAL A 26 2.65 -7.84 -14.69
C VAL A 26 4.08 -7.51 -14.22
N ALA A 27 4.25 -6.58 -13.27
CA ALA A 27 5.57 -6.29 -12.71
C ALA A 27 6.20 -7.56 -12.09
N HIS A 28 5.43 -8.30 -11.27
CA HIS A 28 5.92 -9.55 -10.69
C HIS A 28 6.25 -10.60 -11.76
N LEU A 29 5.38 -10.77 -12.77
CA LEU A 29 5.62 -11.67 -13.90
C LEU A 29 6.92 -11.29 -14.65
N LEU A 30 7.09 -10.04 -15.00
CA LEU A 30 8.28 -9.59 -15.73
C LEU A 30 9.55 -9.80 -14.90
N ILE A 31 9.52 -9.47 -13.59
CA ILE A 31 10.66 -9.71 -12.69
C ILE A 31 10.98 -11.20 -12.61
N SER A 32 9.97 -12.08 -12.48
CA SER A 32 10.16 -13.52 -12.36
C SER A 32 10.72 -14.18 -13.64
N LEU A 33 10.57 -13.54 -14.79
CA LEU A 33 11.14 -14.00 -16.07
C LEU A 33 12.58 -13.52 -16.30
N LEU A 34 13.08 -12.59 -15.49
CA LEU A 34 14.46 -12.11 -15.62
C LEU A 34 15.47 -13.19 -15.22
N PRO A 35 16.70 -13.17 -15.77
CA PRO A 35 17.81 -13.94 -15.20
C PRO A 35 18.05 -13.58 -13.73
N THR A 36 18.45 -14.54 -12.90
CA THR A 36 18.64 -14.37 -11.44
C THR A 36 19.48 -13.15 -11.07
N ARG A 37 20.53 -12.84 -11.85
CA ARG A 37 21.37 -11.65 -11.63
C ARG A 37 20.55 -10.36 -11.71
N LEU A 38 19.62 -10.26 -12.66
CA LEU A 38 18.77 -9.07 -12.82
C LEU A 38 17.64 -9.04 -11.77
N GLN A 39 17.09 -10.20 -11.40
CA GLN A 39 16.14 -10.29 -10.27
C GLN A 39 16.77 -9.74 -8.99
N ASN A 40 18.01 -10.17 -8.68
CA ASN A 40 18.75 -9.69 -7.53
C ASN A 40 19.04 -8.18 -7.60
N ALA A 41 19.34 -7.66 -8.78
CA ALA A 41 19.54 -6.22 -8.98
C ALA A 41 18.24 -5.44 -8.75
N VAL A 42 17.10 -5.88 -9.30
CA VAL A 42 15.78 -5.26 -9.06
C VAL A 42 15.44 -5.27 -7.57
N PHE A 43 15.67 -6.39 -6.90
CA PHE A 43 15.45 -6.49 -5.46
C PHE A 43 16.38 -5.56 -4.67
N TYR A 44 17.66 -5.54 -4.98
CA TYR A 44 18.65 -4.69 -4.31
C TYR A 44 18.34 -3.20 -4.40
N PHE A 45 17.90 -2.72 -5.58
CA PHE A 45 17.60 -1.30 -5.79
C PHE A 45 16.17 -0.91 -5.43
N GLY A 46 15.23 -1.85 -5.44
CA GLY A 46 13.81 -1.55 -5.28
C GLY A 46 13.20 -2.01 -3.96
N ALA A 47 13.77 -2.98 -3.25
CA ALA A 47 13.33 -3.34 -1.91
C ALA A 47 13.80 -2.32 -0.88
N LEU A 48 13.02 -2.13 0.17
CA LEU A 48 13.35 -1.19 1.26
C LEU A 48 14.19 -1.89 2.31
N PHE A 49 15.43 -1.47 2.47
CA PHE A 49 16.40 -2.02 3.43
C PHE A 49 16.64 -1.03 4.57
N PRO A 50 16.13 -1.25 5.79
CA PRO A 50 16.43 -0.42 6.96
C PRO A 50 17.94 -0.30 7.23
N GLU A 51 18.66 -1.41 7.10
CA GLU A 51 20.11 -1.45 7.29
C GLU A 51 20.88 -0.46 6.41
N ARG A 52 20.50 -0.33 5.14
CA ARG A 52 21.13 0.63 4.22
C ARG A 52 20.78 2.08 4.54
N PHE A 53 19.58 2.31 5.10
CA PHE A 53 19.10 3.64 5.44
C PHE A 53 19.83 4.19 6.69
N TRP A 54 20.09 3.32 7.66
CA TRP A 54 20.68 3.70 8.94
C TRP A 54 22.21 3.51 9.01
N SER A 55 22.82 2.81 8.03
CA SER A 55 24.27 2.64 7.96
C SER A 55 24.96 3.89 7.43
N SER A 56 26.24 4.00 7.75
CA SER A 56 27.17 5.00 7.21
C SER A 56 28.50 4.33 6.84
N SER A 57 29.41 5.07 6.23
CA SER A 57 30.78 4.58 5.98
C SER A 57 31.55 4.22 7.26
N GLU A 58 31.22 4.89 8.38
CA GLU A 58 31.84 4.67 9.69
C GLU A 58 31.15 3.56 10.49
N ALA A 59 29.84 3.34 10.23
CA ALA A 59 29.00 2.31 10.86
C ALA A 59 28.28 1.50 9.78
N PRO A 60 28.97 0.52 9.15
CA PRO A 60 28.39 -0.31 8.09
C PRO A 60 27.26 -1.19 8.63
N SER A 61 26.35 -1.63 7.73
CA SER A 61 25.29 -2.55 8.08
C SER A 61 25.86 -3.91 8.50
N LEU A 62 25.14 -4.64 9.36
CA LEU A 62 25.54 -5.98 9.81
C LEU A 62 25.59 -6.99 8.64
N ALA A 63 24.74 -6.82 7.63
CA ALA A 63 24.74 -7.63 6.41
C ALA A 63 25.81 -7.20 5.38
N GLY A 64 26.64 -6.18 5.69
CA GLY A 64 27.67 -5.68 4.77
C GLY A 64 27.11 -4.91 3.57
N LEU A 65 25.85 -4.47 3.61
CA LEU A 65 25.24 -3.67 2.55
C LEU A 65 25.73 -2.23 2.64
N PRO A 66 26.15 -1.61 1.54
CA PRO A 66 26.57 -0.21 1.55
C PRO A 66 25.37 0.71 1.84
N PRO A 67 25.61 1.86 2.51
CA PRO A 67 24.57 2.86 2.69
C PRO A 67 24.06 3.38 1.35
N TYR A 68 22.88 4.00 1.34
CA TYR A 68 22.39 4.70 0.17
C TYR A 68 23.32 5.88 -0.16
N SER A 69 23.70 6.00 -1.45
CA SER A 69 24.69 6.97 -1.90
C SER A 69 24.15 8.41 -1.96
N ASN A 70 22.84 8.56 -2.10
CA ASN A 70 22.16 9.85 -2.22
C ASN A 70 20.67 9.73 -1.87
N ALA A 71 20.01 10.90 -1.74
CA ALA A 71 18.59 10.99 -1.38
C ALA A 71 17.65 10.28 -2.37
N PHE A 72 17.96 10.28 -3.67
CA PHE A 72 17.14 9.58 -4.67
C PHE A 72 17.20 8.07 -4.47
N GLU A 73 18.39 7.52 -4.27
CA GLU A 73 18.58 6.09 -3.99
C GLU A 73 17.89 5.65 -2.69
N ALA A 74 17.86 6.52 -1.68
CA ALA A 74 17.15 6.26 -0.42
C ALA A 74 15.61 6.37 -0.57
N PHE A 75 15.13 7.29 -1.42
CA PHE A 75 13.69 7.50 -1.62
C PHE A 75 13.07 6.49 -2.59
N LEU A 76 13.79 6.07 -3.63
CA LEU A 76 13.28 5.17 -4.66
C LEU A 76 12.65 3.89 -4.08
N PRO A 77 13.26 3.16 -3.13
CA PRO A 77 12.67 1.96 -2.54
C PRO A 77 11.38 2.21 -1.77
N MET A 78 11.16 3.43 -1.24
CA MET A 78 9.92 3.75 -0.53
C MET A 78 8.68 3.62 -1.42
N VAL A 79 8.85 3.77 -2.73
CA VAL A 79 7.78 3.63 -3.73
C VAL A 79 7.95 2.34 -4.54
N ALA A 80 9.16 2.03 -4.98
CA ALA A 80 9.44 0.88 -5.85
C ALA A 80 9.13 -0.46 -5.18
N SER A 81 9.32 -0.55 -3.87
CA SER A 81 8.99 -1.75 -3.09
C SER A 81 7.55 -2.22 -3.26
N ALA A 82 6.60 -1.30 -3.53
CA ALA A 82 5.21 -1.64 -3.79
C ALA A 82 5.01 -2.53 -5.04
N PHE A 83 5.94 -2.52 -5.97
CA PHE A 83 5.86 -3.27 -7.23
C PHE A 83 6.66 -4.57 -7.21
N ILE A 84 7.38 -4.83 -6.13
CA ILE A 84 8.17 -6.05 -5.92
C ILE A 84 7.43 -6.93 -4.92
N HIS A 85 7.28 -8.23 -5.23
CA HIS A 85 6.60 -9.18 -4.36
C HIS A 85 7.45 -10.43 -4.18
N ALA A 86 7.40 -11.04 -3.01
CA ALA A 86 8.20 -12.21 -2.68
C ALA A 86 7.81 -13.43 -3.51
N ASP A 87 6.51 -13.59 -3.76
CA ASP A 87 5.94 -14.74 -4.46
C ASP A 87 4.59 -14.43 -5.10
N TRP A 88 4.04 -15.39 -5.85
CA TRP A 88 2.76 -15.27 -6.54
C TRP A 88 1.56 -15.10 -5.60
N MET A 89 1.55 -15.77 -4.46
CA MET A 89 0.46 -15.63 -3.49
C MET A 89 0.42 -14.20 -2.94
N HIS A 90 1.60 -13.65 -2.63
CA HIS A 90 1.75 -12.29 -2.13
C HIS A 90 1.21 -11.26 -3.14
N VAL A 91 1.58 -11.33 -4.43
CA VAL A 91 1.08 -10.37 -5.42
C VAL A 91 -0.41 -10.55 -5.71
N ILE A 92 -0.93 -11.79 -5.76
CA ILE A 92 -2.35 -12.05 -6.01
C ILE A 92 -3.21 -11.51 -4.87
N LEU A 93 -2.82 -11.72 -3.61
CA LEU A 93 -3.53 -11.18 -2.45
C LEU A 93 -3.50 -9.65 -2.46
N ASN A 94 -2.34 -9.03 -2.75
CA ASN A 94 -2.25 -7.58 -2.87
C ASN A 94 -3.16 -7.04 -4.00
N ALA A 95 -3.16 -7.65 -5.17
CA ALA A 95 -4.02 -7.26 -6.28
C ALA A 95 -5.51 -7.39 -5.94
N ALA A 96 -5.91 -8.48 -5.28
CA ALA A 96 -7.29 -8.72 -4.85
C ALA A 96 -7.76 -7.66 -3.82
N PHE A 97 -6.96 -7.40 -2.77
CA PHE A 97 -7.26 -6.36 -1.79
C PHE A 97 -7.26 -4.96 -2.40
N LEU A 98 -6.31 -4.67 -3.31
CA LEU A 98 -6.30 -3.41 -4.05
C LEU A 98 -7.62 -3.19 -4.78
N VAL A 99 -8.10 -4.18 -5.55
CA VAL A 99 -9.39 -4.08 -6.27
C VAL A 99 -10.54 -3.87 -5.30
N ALA A 100 -10.61 -4.64 -4.23
CA ALA A 100 -11.70 -4.57 -3.26
C ALA A 100 -11.79 -3.21 -2.56
N LEU A 101 -10.65 -2.58 -2.24
CA LEU A 101 -10.58 -1.33 -1.50
C LEU A 101 -10.54 -0.09 -2.39
N ALA A 102 -9.88 -0.16 -3.55
CA ALA A 102 -9.77 0.97 -4.46
C ALA A 102 -11.09 1.28 -5.19
N LYS A 103 -11.93 0.26 -5.47
CA LYS A 103 -13.22 0.45 -6.15
C LYS A 103 -14.12 1.46 -5.42
N PRO A 104 -14.52 1.28 -4.15
CA PRO A 104 -15.38 2.23 -3.45
C PRO A 104 -14.74 3.61 -3.30
N LEU A 105 -13.43 3.68 -3.17
CA LEU A 105 -12.69 4.94 -3.11
C LEU A 105 -12.76 5.70 -4.43
N LEU A 106 -12.53 5.03 -5.56
CA LEU A 106 -12.64 5.66 -6.87
C LEU A 106 -14.06 6.15 -7.14
N GLU A 107 -15.08 5.37 -6.79
CA GLU A 107 -16.48 5.77 -6.90
C GLU A 107 -16.78 7.05 -6.11
N LEU A 108 -16.29 7.15 -4.87
CA LEU A 108 -16.38 8.38 -4.08
C LEU A 108 -15.65 9.54 -4.76
N MET A 109 -14.41 9.33 -5.21
CA MET A 109 -13.60 10.39 -5.83
C MET A 109 -14.25 10.93 -7.11
N ARG A 110 -14.97 10.11 -7.86
CA ARG A 110 -15.79 10.52 -9.01
C ARG A 110 -16.93 11.45 -8.61
N THR A 111 -17.54 11.25 -7.44
CA THR A 111 -18.59 12.18 -6.94
C THR A 111 -18.02 13.54 -6.55
N ILE A 112 -16.74 13.58 -6.15
CA ILE A 112 -16.04 14.83 -5.80
C ILE A 112 -15.64 15.60 -7.06
N TRP A 113 -15.28 14.89 -8.15
CA TRP A 113 -14.85 15.44 -9.43
C TRP A 113 -15.71 14.89 -10.59
N PRO A 114 -16.99 15.29 -10.68
CA PRO A 114 -17.85 14.82 -11.75
C PRO A 114 -17.28 15.25 -13.12
N GLY A 115 -17.28 14.33 -14.07
CA GLY A 115 -16.80 14.56 -15.43
C GLY A 115 -15.27 14.62 -15.60
N ARG A 116 -14.49 14.35 -14.55
CA ARG A 116 -13.02 14.36 -14.59
C ARG A 116 -12.43 13.01 -14.13
N GLU A 117 -12.73 11.96 -14.88
CA GLU A 117 -12.21 10.60 -14.64
C GLU A 117 -10.69 10.55 -14.37
N PRO A 118 -9.83 11.23 -15.17
CA PRO A 118 -8.38 11.22 -14.89
C PRO A 118 -8.05 11.78 -13.49
N GLY A 119 -8.74 12.83 -13.05
CA GLY A 119 -8.52 13.44 -11.73
C GLY A 119 -8.85 12.52 -10.56
N ALA A 120 -9.95 11.76 -10.66
CA ALA A 120 -10.32 10.77 -9.64
C ALA A 120 -9.29 9.64 -9.55
N SER A 121 -8.81 9.15 -10.68
CA SER A 121 -7.78 8.09 -10.74
C SER A 121 -6.43 8.58 -10.21
N VAL A 122 -6.03 9.81 -10.54
CA VAL A 122 -4.80 10.43 -10.02
C VAL A 122 -4.89 10.61 -8.49
N LEU A 123 -6.04 11.04 -7.96
CA LEU A 123 -6.23 11.19 -6.52
C LEU A 123 -6.14 9.84 -5.80
N LEU A 124 -6.74 8.78 -6.36
CA LEU A 124 -6.64 7.42 -5.82
C LEU A 124 -5.18 6.95 -5.78
N LEU A 125 -4.45 7.15 -6.87
CA LEU A 125 -3.02 6.81 -6.94
C LEU A 125 -2.20 7.63 -5.93
N ALA A 126 -2.47 8.94 -5.82
CA ALA A 126 -1.79 9.80 -4.86
C ALA A 126 -2.03 9.36 -3.41
N LEU A 127 -3.27 8.95 -3.07
CA LEU A 127 -3.61 8.41 -1.76
C LEU A 127 -2.84 7.12 -1.47
N PHE A 128 -2.80 6.20 -2.45
CA PHE A 128 -2.02 4.97 -2.33
C PHE A 128 -0.53 5.26 -2.15
N LEU A 129 0.07 6.11 -2.98
CA LEU A 129 1.50 6.44 -2.91
C LEU A 129 1.87 7.15 -1.60
N PHE A 130 1.02 8.05 -1.13
CA PHE A 130 1.23 8.70 0.17
C PHE A 130 1.21 7.68 1.31
N ALA A 131 0.24 6.77 1.31
CA ALA A 131 0.17 5.69 2.28
C ALA A 131 1.38 4.75 2.18
N GLN A 132 1.86 4.44 0.96
CA GLN A 132 3.05 3.62 0.75
C GLN A 132 4.32 4.29 1.29
N VAL A 133 4.50 5.59 1.06
CA VAL A 133 5.64 6.34 1.63
C VAL A 133 5.55 6.40 3.16
N ALA A 134 4.37 6.68 3.73
CA ALA A 134 4.16 6.64 5.18
C ALA A 134 4.45 5.25 5.78
N SER A 135 4.05 4.19 5.08
CA SER A 135 4.39 2.80 5.38
C SER A 135 5.89 2.60 5.45
N SER A 136 6.61 3.02 4.42
CA SER A 136 8.06 2.87 4.32
C SER A 136 8.80 3.64 5.41
N LEU A 137 8.40 4.88 5.68
CA LEU A 137 8.98 5.69 6.76
C LEU A 137 8.76 5.06 8.14
N THR A 138 7.56 4.54 8.40
CA THR A 138 7.27 3.86 9.67
C THR A 138 8.05 2.55 9.80
N PHE A 139 8.18 1.79 8.71
CA PHE A 139 9.00 0.59 8.70
C PHE A 139 10.46 0.90 9.00
N LEU A 140 11.05 1.90 8.34
CA LEU A 140 12.41 2.34 8.62
C LEU A 140 12.60 2.75 10.09
N ALA A 141 11.67 3.54 10.63
CA ALA A 141 11.75 4.03 12.00
C ALA A 141 11.65 2.92 13.06
N LEU A 142 10.77 1.93 12.84
CA LEU A 142 10.49 0.87 13.82
C LEU A 142 11.31 -0.41 13.60
N SER A 143 12.04 -0.51 12.50
CA SER A 143 12.95 -1.62 12.20
C SER A 143 14.42 -1.24 12.33
N PHE A 144 14.72 -0.16 13.06
CA PHE A 144 16.08 0.28 13.35
C PHE A 144 16.77 -0.68 14.34
N PRO A 145 18.09 -0.97 14.15
CA PRO A 145 18.89 -0.74 12.93
C PRO A 145 18.82 -1.90 11.92
N ASP A 146 18.31 -3.09 12.28
CA ASP A 146 18.62 -4.38 11.68
C ASP A 146 17.40 -5.08 11.02
N GLY A 147 16.38 -4.33 10.66
CA GLY A 147 15.20 -4.89 9.98
C GLY A 147 15.55 -5.47 8.61
N GLY A 148 15.07 -6.71 8.33
CA GLY A 148 15.19 -7.29 6.99
C GLY A 148 14.47 -6.45 5.92
N PRO A 149 14.68 -6.76 4.62
CA PRO A 149 14.09 -5.99 3.53
C PRO A 149 12.56 -6.10 3.50
N ALA A 150 11.88 -5.00 3.15
CA ALA A 150 10.45 -4.99 2.92
C ALA A 150 10.12 -4.78 1.43
N VAL A 151 9.12 -5.54 0.95
CA VAL A 151 8.54 -5.47 -0.39
C VAL A 151 7.03 -5.67 -0.32
N GLY A 152 6.32 -5.22 -1.35
CA GLY A 152 4.88 -5.41 -1.49
C GLY A 152 4.06 -4.13 -1.41
N ALA A 153 2.91 -4.14 -2.05
CA ALA A 153 1.95 -3.05 -2.08
C ALA A 153 1.11 -2.92 -0.80
N SER A 154 1.28 -3.87 0.15
CA SER A 154 0.41 -4.04 1.32
C SER A 154 0.39 -2.82 2.26
N GLY A 155 1.46 -2.03 2.32
CA GLY A 155 1.49 -0.77 3.05
C GLY A 155 0.52 0.26 2.47
N GLY A 156 0.60 0.51 1.16
CA GLY A 156 -0.35 1.37 0.44
C GLY A 156 -1.79 0.87 0.55
N ILE A 157 -2.00 -0.46 0.43
CA ILE A 157 -3.30 -1.12 0.56
C ILE A 157 -3.87 -0.98 1.98
N SER A 158 -3.05 -1.07 3.02
CA SER A 158 -3.47 -0.78 4.39
C SER A 158 -3.99 0.65 4.55
N GLY A 159 -3.39 1.59 3.82
CA GLY A 159 -3.89 2.97 3.75
C GLY A 159 -5.23 3.09 3.02
N LEU A 160 -5.44 2.33 1.93
CA LEU A 160 -6.75 2.27 1.27
C LEU A 160 -7.82 1.69 2.20
N LEU A 161 -7.48 0.69 3.02
CA LEU A 161 -8.39 0.14 4.03
C LEU A 161 -8.83 1.22 5.03
N ALA A 162 -7.88 1.96 5.60
CA ALA A 162 -8.20 3.06 6.51
C ALA A 162 -9.09 4.12 5.85
N ALA A 163 -8.81 4.47 4.59
CA ALA A 163 -9.61 5.41 3.82
C ALA A 163 -11.05 4.92 3.62
N VAL A 164 -11.24 3.64 3.26
CA VAL A 164 -12.59 3.03 3.12
C VAL A 164 -13.34 3.05 4.43
N LEU A 165 -12.68 2.74 5.54
CA LEU A 165 -13.31 2.78 6.87
C LEU A 165 -13.75 4.18 7.24
N LEU A 166 -12.92 5.20 6.97
CA LEU A 166 -13.24 6.59 7.25
C LEU A 166 -14.45 7.11 6.47
N ILE A 167 -14.58 6.78 5.18
CA ILE A 167 -15.71 7.27 4.38
C ILE A 167 -17.07 6.74 4.87
N ARG A 168 -17.09 5.63 5.61
CA ARG A 168 -18.30 5.03 6.17
C ARG A 168 -18.80 5.74 7.42
N GLU A 169 -17.98 6.59 8.04
CA GLU A 169 -18.31 7.24 9.33
C GLU A 169 -19.17 8.49 9.19
N GLY A 170 -19.26 9.07 8.00
CA GLY A 170 -19.99 10.32 7.79
C GLY A 170 -19.25 11.56 8.32
N PRO A 171 -19.84 12.75 8.16
CA PRO A 171 -19.21 14.02 8.49
C PRO A 171 -19.12 14.25 10.01
N GLY A 172 -17.96 14.69 10.50
CA GLY A 172 -17.79 15.32 11.81
C GLY A 172 -16.89 14.58 12.82
N ARG A 173 -16.95 13.25 12.93
CA ARG A 173 -16.20 12.50 13.97
C ARG A 173 -15.35 11.36 13.42
N TRP A 174 -14.88 11.47 12.20
CA TRP A 174 -14.31 10.35 11.45
C TRP A 174 -13.19 9.59 12.17
N LEU A 175 -12.12 10.28 12.64
CA LEU A 175 -10.99 9.61 13.31
C LEU A 175 -11.31 9.19 14.76
N LEU A 176 -12.30 9.80 15.40
CA LEU A 176 -12.68 9.56 16.79
C LEU A 176 -14.03 8.84 16.91
N SER A 177 -14.62 8.39 15.80
CA SER A 177 -15.84 7.61 15.86
C SER A 177 -15.57 6.24 16.49
N GLN A 178 -16.50 5.76 17.29
CA GLN A 178 -16.37 4.46 17.93
C GLN A 178 -16.18 3.33 16.88
N ARG A 179 -16.90 3.41 15.75
CA ARG A 179 -16.80 2.40 14.68
C ARG A 179 -15.41 2.38 14.06
N PHE A 180 -14.85 3.57 13.73
CA PHE A 180 -13.50 3.67 13.17
C PHE A 180 -12.46 3.17 14.17
N LEU A 181 -12.58 3.53 15.46
CA LEU A 181 -11.66 3.07 16.50
C LEU A 181 -11.73 1.55 16.70
N VAL A 182 -12.93 0.96 16.73
CA VAL A 182 -13.10 -0.51 16.82
C VAL A 182 -12.50 -1.19 15.59
N ALA A 183 -12.78 -0.72 14.38
CA ALA A 183 -12.22 -1.28 13.14
C ALA A 183 -10.69 -1.15 13.10
N SER A 184 -10.15 -0.02 13.56
CA SER A 184 -8.70 0.20 13.68
C SER A 184 -8.08 -0.75 14.70
N SER A 185 -8.71 -0.97 15.84
CA SER A 185 -8.25 -1.92 16.85
C SER A 185 -8.23 -3.35 16.29
N LEU A 186 -9.27 -3.76 15.55
CA LEU A 186 -9.30 -5.07 14.89
C LEU A 186 -8.18 -5.20 13.84
N PHE A 187 -7.91 -4.14 13.07
CA PHE A 187 -6.78 -4.12 12.13
C PHE A 187 -5.44 -4.29 12.85
N VAL A 188 -5.22 -3.57 13.96
CA VAL A 188 -3.98 -3.68 14.76
C VAL A 188 -3.81 -5.08 15.33
N ILE A 189 -4.89 -5.66 15.90
CA ILE A 189 -4.86 -7.03 16.42
C ILE A 189 -4.56 -8.04 15.31
N ALA A 190 -5.27 -7.96 14.18
CA ALA A 190 -5.03 -8.85 13.05
C ALA A 190 -3.58 -8.72 12.54
N ASN A 191 -3.06 -7.50 12.43
CA ASN A 191 -1.69 -7.23 12.01
C ASN A 191 -0.67 -7.84 13.00
N ALA A 192 -0.90 -7.71 14.30
CA ALA A 192 -0.07 -8.34 15.33
C ALA A 192 -0.13 -9.88 15.25
N VAL A 193 -1.33 -10.44 15.10
CA VAL A 193 -1.50 -11.91 14.94
C VAL A 193 -0.72 -12.39 13.72
N PHE A 194 -0.86 -11.73 12.57
CA PHE A 194 -0.11 -12.10 11.35
C PHE A 194 1.41 -11.93 11.50
N ALA A 195 1.88 -10.96 12.30
CA ALA A 195 3.30 -10.83 12.60
C ALA A 195 3.86 -12.05 13.34
N PHE A 196 3.07 -12.63 14.26
CA PHE A 196 3.47 -13.81 15.02
C PHE A 196 3.34 -15.12 14.22
N ILE A 197 2.22 -15.32 13.53
CA ILE A 197 1.94 -16.59 12.85
C ILE A 197 2.44 -16.64 11.40
N GLY A 198 2.68 -15.47 10.80
CA GLY A 198 3.11 -15.35 9.39
C GLY A 198 4.36 -16.15 9.06
N PRO A 199 5.44 -16.08 9.86
CA PRO A 199 6.64 -16.87 9.61
C PRO A 199 6.37 -18.37 9.55
N SER A 200 5.51 -18.88 10.44
CA SER A 200 5.19 -20.31 10.51
C SER A 200 4.21 -20.77 9.42
N LEU A 201 3.27 -19.91 9.00
CA LEU A 201 2.23 -20.26 8.02
C LEU A 201 2.66 -19.95 6.58
N LEU A 202 3.38 -18.86 6.37
CA LEU A 202 3.70 -18.32 5.05
C LEU A 202 5.20 -18.44 4.72
N GLY A 203 6.03 -18.87 5.66
CA GLY A 203 7.49 -18.94 5.49
C GLY A 203 8.16 -17.57 5.31
N ALA A 204 7.45 -16.48 5.59
CA ALA A 204 7.92 -15.12 5.37
C ALA A 204 7.60 -14.20 6.55
N ASN A 205 8.54 -13.33 6.90
CA ASN A 205 8.32 -12.27 7.87
C ASN A 205 7.39 -11.20 7.29
N ILE A 206 6.36 -10.84 8.05
CA ILE A 206 5.43 -9.78 7.67
C ILE A 206 5.92 -8.46 8.26
N ALA A 207 6.11 -7.46 7.40
CA ALA A 207 6.48 -6.10 7.80
C ALA A 207 5.28 -5.37 8.44
N TRP A 208 4.86 -5.81 9.63
CA TRP A 208 3.70 -5.28 10.34
C TRP A 208 3.80 -3.78 10.62
N GLN A 209 5.01 -3.26 10.84
CA GLN A 209 5.30 -1.83 11.02
C GLN A 209 4.88 -1.02 9.78
N ALA A 210 5.19 -1.57 8.60
CA ALA A 210 4.81 -0.98 7.32
C ALA A 210 3.29 -0.88 7.17
N HIS A 211 2.56 -1.92 7.56
CA HIS A 211 1.10 -1.91 7.50
C HIS A 211 0.49 -0.85 8.43
N LEU A 212 1.01 -0.70 9.65
CA LEU A 212 0.55 0.34 10.59
C LEU A 212 0.79 1.74 10.03
N GLY A 213 2.01 1.99 9.51
CA GLY A 213 2.36 3.28 8.91
C GLY A 213 1.48 3.62 7.72
N GLY A 214 1.26 2.64 6.83
CA GLY A 214 0.36 2.79 5.68
C GLY A 214 -1.07 3.09 6.10
N TYR A 215 -1.61 2.38 7.09
CA TYR A 215 -2.94 2.60 7.63
C TYR A 215 -3.11 4.03 8.17
N VAL A 216 -2.18 4.50 9.00
CA VAL A 216 -2.20 5.87 9.54
C VAL A 216 -2.07 6.90 8.41
N GLY A 217 -1.12 6.71 7.48
CA GLY A 217 -0.94 7.59 6.32
C GLY A 217 -2.20 7.69 5.46
N GLY A 218 -2.87 6.57 5.20
CA GLY A 218 -4.14 6.53 4.47
C GLY A 218 -5.28 7.22 5.21
N ALA A 219 -5.39 7.02 6.53
CA ALA A 219 -6.37 7.70 7.36
C ALA A 219 -6.20 9.23 7.31
N LEU A 220 -4.97 9.72 7.48
CA LEU A 220 -4.65 11.15 7.46
C LEU A 220 -4.88 11.77 6.08
N SER A 221 -4.42 11.12 5.01
CA SER A 221 -4.63 11.63 3.65
C SER A 221 -6.10 11.65 3.26
N MET A 222 -6.87 10.62 3.60
CA MET A 222 -8.31 10.61 3.35
C MET A 222 -9.05 11.67 4.18
N ARG A 223 -8.64 11.87 5.43
CA ARG A 223 -9.19 12.95 6.27
C ARG A 223 -9.00 14.33 5.63
N MET A 224 -7.83 14.56 5.02
CA MET A 224 -7.54 15.80 4.30
C MET A 224 -8.45 15.98 3.07
N VAL A 225 -8.66 14.90 2.30
CA VAL A 225 -9.58 14.90 1.13
C VAL A 225 -10.99 15.26 1.58
N LEU A 226 -11.50 14.62 2.61
CA LEU A 226 -12.86 14.83 3.13
C LEU A 226 -13.03 16.24 3.72
N TRP A 227 -12.03 16.77 4.42
CA TRP A 227 -12.05 18.14 4.92
C TRP A 227 -12.14 19.18 3.79
N ARG A 228 -11.36 19.03 2.73
CA ARG A 228 -11.45 19.89 1.54
C ARG A 228 -12.82 19.83 0.85
N MET A 229 -13.49 18.68 0.89
CA MET A 229 -14.86 18.55 0.39
C MET A 229 -15.86 19.36 1.19
N GLN A 230 -15.73 19.38 2.53
CA GLN A 230 -16.60 20.16 3.40
C GLN A 230 -16.48 21.67 3.13
N LEU A 231 -15.23 22.15 3.00
CA LEU A 231 -14.97 23.57 2.69
C LEU A 231 -15.55 24.02 1.34
N ARG A 232 -15.78 23.11 0.39
CA ARG A 232 -16.39 23.46 -0.91
C ARG A 232 -17.92 23.45 -0.89
N ARG A 233 -18.53 22.94 0.18
CA ARG A 233 -19.99 22.89 0.38
C ARG A 233 -20.52 23.96 1.33
N ALA A 234 -19.63 24.59 2.08
CA ALA A 234 -19.90 25.75 2.93
C ALA A 234 -19.68 27.07 2.18
#